data_e362b5571770b46c8c40a4d2363fa8d1
#
_entry.id   e362b5571770b46c8c40a4d2363fa8d1
#
_cell.length_a   1.000
_cell.length_b   1.000
_cell.length_c   1.000
_cell.angle_alpha   90.00
_cell.angle_beta   90.00
_cell.angle_gamma   90.00
#
_symmetry.space_group_name_H-M   'P 1'
#
loop_
_entity.id
_entity.type
_entity.pdbx_description
1 polymer ?
#
loop_
_entity_poly.entity_id
_entity_poly.type
_entity_poly.pdbx_seq_one_letter_code
_entity_poly.pdbx_strand_id
1 'polypeptide(L)'
;MYILGIETTGAFASVALVRDGVTVQEIHGSDRFSHLQNLMPQVEKVLKDSGSTLDDIDLIAVSAGPGSFTGIRIGVSSARALSQITGIPCVAVSSLESLALNAADTAAEETLICPMLDARRQQIYGGGYFIRDGRPVEEV
;
A
#
# COMPACT_ATOMS: atom_id res chain seq x y z
N MET A 1 4.92 3.73 16.73
CA MET A 1 5.57 3.24 15.50
C MET A 1 4.99 3.98 14.30
N TYR A 2 5.87 4.60 13.50
CA TYR A 2 5.51 5.29 12.26
C TYR A 2 5.77 4.40 11.05
N ILE A 3 4.76 4.26 10.19
CA ILE A 3 4.85 3.48 8.95
C ILE A 3 4.57 4.40 7.77
N LEU A 4 5.49 4.42 6.80
CA LEU A 4 5.27 5.07 5.51
C LEU A 4 4.75 4.01 4.52
N GLY A 5 3.47 4.14 4.13
CA GLY A 5 2.82 3.26 3.17
C GLY A 5 2.92 3.82 1.75
N ILE A 6 3.27 2.97 0.79
CA ILE A 6 3.41 3.30 -0.63
C ILE A 6 2.56 2.35 -1.46
N GLU A 7 1.63 2.90 -2.25
CA GLU A 7 0.78 2.14 -3.16
C GLU A 7 0.91 2.69 -4.58
N THR A 8 1.34 1.85 -5.52
CA THR A 8 1.51 2.20 -6.93
C THR A 8 1.01 1.11 -7.88
N THR A 9 0.38 0.07 -7.35
CA THR A 9 -0.07 -1.09 -8.15
C THR A 9 -1.33 -0.81 -8.97
N GLY A 10 -2.09 0.23 -8.58
CA GLY A 10 -3.29 0.70 -9.25
C GLY A 10 -3.03 1.80 -10.29
N ALA A 11 -4.11 2.48 -10.70
CA ALA A 11 -4.05 3.58 -11.67
C ALA A 11 -3.45 4.87 -11.10
N PHE A 12 -3.53 5.07 -9.80
CA PHE A 12 -3.05 6.25 -9.10
C PHE A 12 -2.02 5.84 -8.05
N ALA A 13 -0.96 6.65 -7.90
CA ALA A 13 -0.06 6.50 -6.78
C ALA A 13 -0.71 7.08 -5.52
N SER A 14 -0.49 6.44 -4.38
CA SER A 14 -0.85 7.01 -3.09
C SER A 14 0.22 6.74 -2.05
N VAL A 15 0.31 7.65 -1.09
CA VAL A 15 1.24 7.58 0.03
C VAL A 15 0.50 7.92 1.31
N ALA A 16 0.72 7.14 2.35
CA ALA A 16 0.12 7.38 3.67
C ALA A 16 1.19 7.31 4.77
N LEU A 17 1.01 8.14 5.79
CA LEU A 17 1.73 8.04 7.05
C LEU A 17 0.78 7.51 8.12
N VAL A 18 1.16 6.40 8.73
CA VAL A 18 0.41 5.75 9.80
C VAL A 18 1.23 5.83 11.09
N ARG A 19 0.59 6.23 12.19
CA ARG A 19 1.20 6.23 13.52
C ARG A 19 0.36 5.39 14.47
N ASP A 20 0.96 4.36 15.03
CA ASP A 20 0.32 3.46 16.01
C ASP A 20 -1.05 2.93 15.53
N GLY A 21 -1.12 2.53 14.26
CA GLY A 21 -2.32 1.99 13.63
C GLY A 21 -3.34 3.04 13.14
N VAL A 22 -3.05 4.34 13.30
CA VAL A 22 -3.93 5.42 12.86
C VAL A 22 -3.29 6.18 11.70
N THR A 23 -4.05 6.38 10.61
CA THR A 23 -3.59 7.21 9.48
C THR A 23 -3.51 8.67 9.92
N VAL A 24 -2.30 9.22 9.88
CA VAL A 24 -2.01 10.62 10.24
C VAL A 24 -2.21 11.53 9.04
N GLN A 25 -1.74 11.10 7.89
CA GLN A 25 -1.82 11.84 6.62
C GLN A 25 -1.84 10.86 5.46
N GLU A 26 -2.60 11.20 4.42
CA GLU A 26 -2.71 10.40 3.20
C GLU A 26 -2.84 11.32 1.99
N ILE A 27 -2.18 10.96 0.89
CA ILE A 27 -2.25 11.68 -0.38
C ILE A 27 -2.49 10.68 -1.50
N HIS A 28 -3.49 10.98 -2.33
CA HIS A 28 -3.78 10.27 -3.57
C HIS A 28 -3.36 11.12 -4.77
N GLY A 29 -2.76 10.48 -5.75
CA GLY A 29 -2.46 11.12 -7.03
C GLY A 29 -3.73 11.41 -7.82
N SER A 30 -3.73 12.53 -8.55
CA SER A 30 -4.83 12.92 -9.45
C SER A 30 -4.64 12.41 -10.87
N ASP A 31 -3.38 12.17 -11.27
CA ASP A 31 -3.02 11.82 -12.64
C ASP A 31 -2.81 10.31 -12.78
N ARG A 32 -3.54 9.71 -13.71
CA ARG A 32 -3.44 8.26 -13.97
C ARG A 32 -2.07 7.92 -14.54
N PHE A 33 -1.45 6.85 -14.00
CA PHE A 33 -0.18 6.29 -14.45
C PHE A 33 1.03 7.24 -14.41
N SER A 34 0.96 8.33 -13.64
CA SER A 34 2.06 9.27 -13.41
C SER A 34 2.87 8.96 -12.14
N HIS A 35 3.01 7.66 -11.80
CA HIS A 35 3.62 7.21 -10.55
C HIS A 35 5.07 7.65 -10.39
N LEU A 36 5.87 7.56 -11.46
CA LEU A 36 7.29 7.90 -11.41
C LEU A 36 7.52 9.37 -11.06
N GLN A 37 6.69 10.26 -11.60
CA GLN A 37 6.82 11.71 -11.40
C GLN A 37 6.26 12.17 -10.07
N ASN A 38 5.23 11.48 -9.56
CA ASN A 38 4.43 11.94 -8.43
C ASN A 38 4.82 11.31 -7.10
N LEU A 39 5.44 10.13 -7.10
CA LEU A 39 5.66 9.36 -5.88
C LEU A 39 6.53 10.09 -4.84
N MET A 40 7.72 10.55 -5.23
CA MET A 40 8.61 11.25 -4.28
C MET A 40 8.04 12.60 -3.81
N PRO A 41 7.46 13.45 -4.67
CA PRO A 41 6.72 14.64 -4.22
C PRO A 41 5.59 14.32 -3.24
N GLN A 42 4.87 13.20 -3.40
CA GLN A 42 3.83 12.78 -2.45
C GLN A 42 4.44 12.36 -1.10
N VAL A 43 5.56 11.63 -1.10
CA VAL A 43 6.29 11.29 0.13
C VAL A 43 6.71 12.55 0.88
N GLU A 44 7.35 13.49 0.21
CA GLU A 44 7.74 14.78 0.81
C GLU A 44 6.53 15.52 1.39
N LYS A 45 5.45 15.57 0.64
CA LYS A 45 4.24 16.28 1.04
C LYS A 45 3.56 15.62 2.25
N VAL A 46 3.45 14.29 2.29
CA VAL A 46 2.90 13.56 3.43
C VAL A 46 3.70 13.85 4.70
N LEU A 47 5.03 13.79 4.63
CA LEU A 47 5.90 14.08 5.75
C LEU A 47 5.77 15.53 6.19
N LYS A 48 5.82 16.49 5.27
CA LYS A 48 5.68 17.91 5.56
C LYS A 48 4.34 18.24 6.21
N ASP A 49 3.23 17.77 5.64
CA ASP A 49 1.88 18.06 6.10
C ASP A 49 1.60 17.44 7.49
N SER A 50 2.26 16.33 7.81
CA SER A 50 2.19 15.69 9.13
C SER A 50 3.17 16.26 10.16
N GLY A 51 4.08 17.15 9.76
CA GLY A 51 5.15 17.67 10.62
C GLY A 51 6.21 16.62 10.97
N SER A 52 6.33 15.57 10.16
CA SER A 52 7.29 14.47 10.35
C SER A 52 8.43 14.53 9.33
N THR A 53 9.49 13.80 9.60
CA THR A 53 10.65 13.63 8.72
C THR A 53 10.91 12.14 8.45
N LEU A 54 11.81 11.81 7.55
CA LEU A 54 12.22 10.42 7.34
C LEU A 54 12.85 9.78 8.57
N ASP A 55 13.49 10.57 9.43
CA ASP A 55 14.11 10.08 10.67
C ASP A 55 13.08 9.58 11.69
N ASP A 56 11.82 9.98 11.55
CA ASP A 56 10.74 9.53 12.43
C ASP A 56 10.14 8.18 11.98
N ILE A 57 10.46 7.72 10.76
CA ILE A 57 9.86 6.52 10.16
C ILE A 57 10.55 5.24 10.65
N ASP A 58 9.77 4.33 11.20
CA ASP A 58 10.26 3.04 11.69
C ASP A 58 10.19 1.94 10.61
N LEU A 59 9.26 2.06 9.66
CA LEU A 59 9.01 1.03 8.65
C LEU A 59 8.48 1.64 7.35
N ILE A 60 8.95 1.14 6.21
CA ILE A 60 8.36 1.41 4.89
C ILE A 60 7.57 0.17 4.46
N ALA A 61 6.27 0.34 4.19
CA ALA A 61 5.42 -0.70 3.63
C ALA A 61 5.09 -0.35 2.18
N VAL A 62 5.25 -1.30 1.26
CA VAL A 62 4.99 -1.09 -0.16
C VAL A 62 4.14 -2.20 -0.75
N SER A 63 3.12 -1.85 -1.53
CA SER A 63 2.35 -2.84 -2.28
C SER A 63 3.22 -3.47 -3.36
N ALA A 64 3.37 -4.80 -3.28
CA ALA A 64 4.20 -5.58 -4.19
C ALA A 64 3.39 -6.35 -5.25
N GLY A 65 2.11 -6.07 -5.34
CA GLY A 65 1.19 -6.69 -6.30
C GLY A 65 0.25 -7.73 -5.66
N PRO A 66 -0.59 -8.31 -6.50
CA PRO A 66 -0.70 -8.13 -7.95
C PRO A 66 -1.21 -6.75 -8.37
N GLY A 67 -0.98 -6.39 -9.65
CA GLY A 67 -1.42 -5.12 -10.22
C GLY A 67 -0.60 -4.68 -11.42
N SER A 68 -0.51 -3.37 -11.64
CA SER A 68 0.29 -2.80 -12.73
C SER A 68 1.77 -3.17 -12.62
N PHE A 69 2.30 -3.87 -13.59
CA PHE A 69 3.72 -4.26 -13.62
C PHE A 69 4.67 -3.05 -13.50
N THR A 70 4.39 -1.99 -14.24
CA THR A 70 5.18 -0.75 -14.17
C THR A 70 5.03 -0.08 -12.81
N GLY A 71 3.81 0.00 -12.28
CA GLY A 71 3.55 0.58 -10.97
C GLY A 71 4.26 -0.17 -9.84
N ILE A 72 4.17 -1.49 -9.82
CA ILE A 72 4.88 -2.35 -8.85
C ILE A 72 6.38 -2.05 -8.87
N ARG A 73 7.00 -2.01 -10.06
CA ARG A 73 8.43 -1.74 -10.20
C ARG A 73 8.82 -0.35 -9.65
N ILE A 74 8.01 0.67 -9.94
CA ILE A 74 8.25 2.03 -9.43
C ILE A 74 8.17 2.06 -7.91
N GLY A 75 7.10 1.55 -7.33
CA GLY A 75 6.90 1.56 -5.88
C GLY A 75 7.96 0.76 -5.12
N VAL A 76 8.19 -0.48 -5.53
CA VAL A 76 9.17 -1.36 -4.88
C VAL A 76 10.59 -0.83 -5.02
N SER A 77 10.98 -0.32 -6.20
CA SER A 77 12.32 0.26 -6.40
C SER A 77 12.52 1.51 -5.54
N SER A 78 11.49 2.37 -5.45
CA SER A 78 11.54 3.58 -4.64
C SER A 78 11.63 3.27 -3.15
N ALA A 79 10.79 2.35 -2.67
CA ALA A 79 10.81 1.90 -1.26
C ALA A 79 12.17 1.28 -0.88
N ARG A 80 12.74 0.45 -1.75
CA ARG A 80 14.06 -0.14 -1.54
C ARG A 80 15.17 0.92 -1.56
N ALA A 81 15.11 1.88 -2.46
CA ALA A 81 16.08 2.97 -2.50
C ALA A 81 16.04 3.81 -1.21
N LEU A 82 14.85 4.18 -0.75
CA LEU A 82 14.67 4.86 0.54
C LEU A 82 15.23 4.02 1.69
N SER A 83 14.88 2.74 1.76
CA SER A 83 15.40 1.81 2.78
C SER A 83 16.92 1.73 2.78
N GLN A 84 17.54 1.63 1.61
CA GLN A 84 19.00 1.55 1.49
C GLN A 84 19.72 2.83 1.94
N ILE A 85 19.15 4.00 1.63
CA ILE A 85 19.75 5.29 1.97
C ILE A 85 19.56 5.62 3.46
N THR A 86 18.39 5.33 4.01
CA THR A 86 18.01 5.72 5.37
C THR A 86 18.29 4.64 6.42
N GLY A 87 18.43 3.38 6.00
CA GLY A 87 18.50 2.23 6.91
C GLY A 87 17.14 1.78 7.47
N ILE A 88 16.03 2.44 7.07
CA ILE A 88 14.69 2.06 7.51
C ILE A 88 14.30 0.71 6.88
N PRO A 89 13.82 -0.27 7.64
CA PRO A 89 13.38 -1.54 7.10
C PRO A 89 12.20 -1.37 6.14
N CYS A 90 12.13 -2.22 5.10
CA CYS A 90 11.08 -2.20 4.11
C CYS A 90 10.40 -3.56 4.01
N VAL A 91 9.06 -3.58 3.99
CA VAL A 91 8.24 -4.78 3.84
C VAL A 91 7.33 -4.70 2.61
N ALA A 92 7.15 -5.85 1.98
CA ALA A 92 6.20 -6.00 0.88
C ALA A 92 4.82 -6.39 1.43
N VAL A 93 3.77 -5.80 0.85
CA VAL A 93 2.37 -6.08 1.21
C VAL A 93 1.60 -6.53 -0.04
N SER A 94 0.74 -7.53 0.11
CA SER A 94 -0.15 -7.97 -0.98
C SER A 94 -1.21 -6.92 -1.27
N SER A 95 -1.39 -6.56 -2.55
CA SER A 95 -2.48 -5.66 -2.97
C SER A 95 -3.85 -6.29 -2.74
N LEU A 96 -3.99 -7.61 -2.86
CA LEU A 96 -5.25 -8.31 -2.59
C LEU A 96 -5.56 -8.35 -1.09
N GLU A 97 -4.56 -8.60 -0.25
CA GLU A 97 -4.73 -8.55 1.20
C GLU A 97 -5.14 -7.15 1.67
N SER A 98 -4.48 -6.11 1.16
CA SER A 98 -4.84 -4.72 1.44
C SER A 98 -6.27 -4.39 1.00
N LEU A 99 -6.71 -4.92 -0.14
CA LEU A 99 -8.07 -4.74 -0.63
C LEU A 99 -9.09 -5.50 0.25
N ALA A 100 -8.75 -6.71 0.70
CA ALA A 100 -9.58 -7.48 1.62
C ALA A 100 -9.73 -6.78 2.99
N LEU A 101 -8.67 -6.13 3.46
CA LEU A 101 -8.67 -5.39 4.72
C LEU A 101 -9.69 -4.23 4.72
N ASN A 102 -9.94 -3.60 3.58
CA ASN A 102 -10.96 -2.53 3.49
C ASN A 102 -12.38 -3.00 3.83
N ALA A 103 -12.66 -4.29 3.72
CA ALA A 103 -13.96 -4.88 4.08
C ALA A 103 -13.97 -5.49 5.49
N ALA A 104 -12.81 -5.66 6.12
CA ALA A 104 -12.68 -6.36 7.38
C ALA A 104 -13.47 -5.69 8.53
N ASP A 105 -13.49 -4.34 8.56
CA ASP A 105 -14.18 -3.59 9.62
C ASP A 105 -15.71 -3.78 9.61
N THR A 106 -16.27 -4.18 8.48
CA THR A 106 -17.73 -4.36 8.30
C THR A 106 -18.15 -5.82 8.12
N ALA A 107 -17.20 -6.72 7.91
CA ALA A 107 -17.43 -8.13 7.72
C ALA A 107 -17.53 -8.85 9.07
N ALA A 108 -18.45 -9.82 9.15
CA ALA A 108 -18.52 -10.70 10.30
C ALA A 108 -17.35 -11.68 10.32
N GLU A 109 -17.07 -12.23 11.50
CA GLU A 109 -16.10 -13.31 11.69
C GLU A 109 -16.42 -14.49 10.76
N GLU A 110 -15.42 -15.17 10.23
CA GLU A 110 -15.53 -16.27 9.26
C GLU A 110 -16.22 -15.88 7.93
N THR A 111 -16.34 -14.57 7.63
CA THR A 111 -16.81 -14.12 6.30
C THR A 111 -15.71 -14.32 5.27
N LEU A 112 -16.05 -14.94 4.13
CA LEU A 112 -15.15 -15.04 2.98
C LEU A 112 -15.20 -13.74 2.16
N ILE A 113 -14.06 -13.08 2.04
CA ILE A 113 -13.86 -11.91 1.18
C ILE A 113 -13.04 -12.35 -0.04
N CYS A 114 -13.53 -12.01 -1.23
CA CYS A 114 -12.87 -12.31 -2.49
C CYS A 114 -12.47 -11.00 -3.19
N PRO A 115 -11.32 -10.39 -2.85
CA PRO A 115 -10.84 -9.22 -3.55
C PRO A 115 -10.49 -9.59 -4.99
N MET A 116 -10.81 -8.69 -5.93
CA MET A 116 -10.55 -8.88 -7.35
C MET A 116 -9.98 -7.62 -7.98
N LEU A 117 -8.92 -7.77 -8.77
CA LEU A 117 -8.30 -6.71 -9.55
C LEU A 117 -8.30 -7.09 -11.03
N ASP A 118 -8.54 -6.11 -11.90
CA ASP A 118 -8.49 -6.31 -13.36
C ASP A 118 -7.03 -6.60 -13.79
N ALA A 119 -6.80 -7.81 -14.32
CA ALA A 119 -5.53 -8.24 -14.88
C ALA A 119 -5.42 -7.98 -16.39
N ARG A 120 -6.40 -7.27 -16.98
CA ARG A 120 -6.57 -7.04 -18.43
C ARG A 120 -6.88 -8.33 -19.20
N ARG A 121 -7.18 -8.20 -20.50
CA ARG A 121 -7.49 -9.34 -21.41
C ARG A 121 -8.56 -10.28 -20.86
N GLN A 122 -9.58 -9.74 -20.18
CA GLN A 122 -10.66 -10.54 -19.57
C GLN A 122 -10.17 -11.50 -18.46
N GLN A 123 -9.08 -11.15 -17.81
CA GLN A 123 -8.53 -11.88 -16.66
C GLN A 123 -8.61 -11.03 -15.39
N ILE A 124 -8.63 -11.70 -14.27
CA ILE A 124 -8.60 -11.06 -12.95
C ILE A 124 -7.45 -11.65 -12.10
N TYR A 125 -6.89 -10.82 -11.24
CA TYR A 125 -6.21 -11.28 -10.05
C TYR A 125 -7.24 -11.40 -8.95
N GLY A 126 -7.30 -12.54 -8.26
CA GLY A 126 -8.24 -12.77 -7.17
C GLY A 126 -7.63 -13.64 -6.10
N GLY A 127 -8.20 -13.60 -4.91
CA GLY A 127 -7.83 -14.45 -3.79
C GLY A 127 -9.03 -14.63 -2.87
N GLY A 128 -8.95 -15.60 -1.96
CA GLY A 128 -9.96 -15.84 -0.92
C GLY A 128 -9.36 -15.60 0.45
N TYR A 129 -10.01 -14.75 1.23
CA TYR A 129 -9.59 -14.37 2.58
C TYR A 129 -10.75 -14.54 3.56
N PHE A 130 -10.57 -15.31 4.62
CA PHE A 130 -11.50 -15.32 5.73
C PHE A 130 -11.16 -14.24 6.75
N ILE A 131 -12.15 -13.60 7.29
CA ILE A 131 -11.94 -12.68 8.42
C ILE A 131 -11.83 -13.51 9.70
N ARG A 132 -10.67 -13.39 10.35
CA ARG A 132 -10.36 -14.02 11.64
C ARG A 132 -9.69 -13.01 12.56
N ASP A 133 -10.22 -12.83 13.74
CA ASP A 133 -9.78 -11.81 14.71
C ASP A 133 -9.74 -10.39 14.08
N GLY A 134 -10.74 -10.08 13.24
CA GLY A 134 -10.84 -8.80 12.55
C GLY A 134 -9.80 -8.57 11.46
N ARG A 135 -9.14 -9.62 10.96
CA ARG A 135 -8.10 -9.53 9.92
C ARG A 135 -8.35 -10.53 8.79
N PRO A 136 -8.02 -10.16 7.54
CA PRO A 136 -8.06 -11.11 6.44
C PRO A 136 -6.92 -12.13 6.57
N VAL A 137 -7.27 -13.40 6.53
CA VAL A 137 -6.36 -14.54 6.48
C VAL A 137 -6.53 -15.24 5.15
N GLU A 138 -5.47 -15.34 4.37
CA GLU A 138 -5.49 -15.96 3.04
C GLU A 138 -5.72 -17.46 3.16
N GLU A 139 -6.65 -17.97 2.35
CA GLU A 139 -6.96 -19.40 2.25
C GLU A 139 -6.70 -19.94 0.82
N VAL A 140 -6.89 -19.08 -0.22
CA VAL A 140 -6.72 -19.49 -1.64
C VAL A 140 -6.12 -18.34 -2.44
#